data_71bd3b19c3c9edaa53f0f2bd89e9aa37
#
_entry.id   71bd3b19c3c9edaa53f0f2bd89e9aa37
#
_cell.length_a   1.000
_cell.length_b   1.000
_cell.length_c   1.000
_cell.angle_alpha   90.00
_cell.angle_beta   90.00
_cell.angle_gamma   90.00
#
_symmetry.space_group_name_H-M   'P 1'
#
loop_
_entity.id
_entity.type
_entity.pdbx_description
1 polymer ?
#
loop_
_entity_poly.entity_id
_entity_poly.type
_entity_poly.pdbx_seq_one_letter_code
_entity_poly.pdbx_strand_id
1 'polypeptide(L)'
;SGQAVNDLNWLRLRSWRETLAMVFDPPNRRDALRHITQLDIDVEGQHPAQGLLMAAWIADRLGWQLLGSKISEEGVTAQFTRHDGADIRFQLMTVPTGQPSVHAGQMVGLRLICQPEQGQGVCVILCAESGGCMRLEGGGMASLELHEEIVSVQHASPEMDVARLLSGGHDSTNPLLAAAAPLAARLLN
;
A
#
# COMPACT_ATOMS: atom_id res chain seq x y z
N SER A 1 -21.96 9.30 19.58
CA SER A 1 -22.56 8.77 18.35
C SER A 1 -21.48 8.73 17.27
N GLY A 2 -20.90 7.55 17.05
CA GLY A 2 -19.92 7.36 15.99
C GLY A 2 -20.65 7.38 14.65
N GLN A 3 -20.31 8.35 13.79
CA GLN A 3 -20.75 8.30 12.39
C GLN A 3 -20.03 7.13 11.70
N ALA A 4 -20.78 6.27 11.02
CA ALA A 4 -20.21 5.28 10.12
C ALA A 4 -19.49 6.03 8.98
N VAL A 5 -18.18 5.91 8.90
CA VAL A 5 -17.39 6.52 7.84
C VAL A 5 -17.16 5.46 6.77
N ASN A 6 -17.85 5.61 5.64
CA ASN A 6 -17.59 4.87 4.43
C ASN A 6 -16.70 5.73 3.52
N ASP A 7 -15.54 5.24 3.17
CA ASP A 7 -14.58 5.92 2.31
C ASP A 7 -14.41 5.14 1.01
N LEU A 8 -14.61 5.82 -0.13
CA LEU A 8 -14.52 5.21 -1.45
C LEU A 8 -13.09 4.74 -1.76
N ASN A 9 -12.07 5.48 -1.33
CA ASN A 9 -10.69 5.07 -1.51
C ASN A 9 -10.39 3.80 -0.71
N TRP A 10 -10.94 3.71 0.51
CA TRP A 10 -10.82 2.50 1.32
C TRP A 10 -11.49 1.29 0.68
N LEU A 11 -12.66 1.48 0.07
CA LEU A 11 -13.38 0.42 -0.65
C LEU A 11 -12.57 -0.08 -1.86
N ARG A 12 -12.00 0.83 -2.63
CA ARG A 12 -11.14 0.52 -3.80
C ARG A 12 -9.87 -0.23 -3.43
N LEU A 13 -9.36 -0.03 -2.23
CA LEU A 13 -8.21 -0.76 -1.70
C LEU A 13 -8.52 -2.20 -1.28
N ARG A 14 -9.78 -2.65 -1.37
CA ARG A 14 -10.17 -3.99 -0.92
C ARG A 14 -9.38 -5.08 -1.62
N SER A 15 -9.34 -5.06 -2.95
CA SER A 15 -8.61 -6.07 -3.74
C SER A 15 -7.12 -6.05 -3.44
N TRP A 16 -6.51 -4.88 -3.26
CA TRP A 16 -5.10 -4.76 -2.87
C TRP A 16 -4.82 -5.42 -1.53
N ARG A 17 -5.67 -5.15 -0.53
CA ARG A 17 -5.52 -5.72 0.82
C ARG A 17 -5.72 -7.24 0.83
N GLU A 18 -6.74 -7.72 0.13
CA GLU A 18 -7.03 -9.17 0.01
C GLU A 18 -5.88 -9.88 -0.72
N THR A 19 -5.38 -9.32 -1.84
CA THR A 19 -4.26 -9.90 -2.58
C THR A 19 -2.99 -9.92 -1.74
N LEU A 20 -2.66 -8.82 -1.07
CA LEU A 20 -1.48 -8.76 -0.20
C LEU A 20 -1.57 -9.81 0.93
N ALA A 21 -2.74 -9.94 1.56
CA ALA A 21 -2.96 -10.94 2.59
C ALA A 21 -2.75 -12.36 2.05
N MET A 22 -3.29 -12.68 0.87
CA MET A 22 -3.11 -14.00 0.23
C MET A 22 -1.65 -14.31 -0.09
N VAL A 23 -0.89 -13.32 -0.55
CA VAL A 23 0.55 -13.49 -0.87
C VAL A 23 1.33 -13.92 0.37
N PHE A 24 0.99 -13.39 1.55
CA PHE A 24 1.66 -13.69 2.80
C PHE A 24 0.98 -14.77 3.66
N ASP A 25 -0.06 -15.41 3.17
CA ASP A 25 -0.76 -16.49 3.89
C ASP A 25 0.11 -17.75 4.10
N PRO A 26 0.94 -18.19 3.13
CA PRO A 26 1.84 -19.31 3.35
C PRO A 26 2.82 -19.05 4.50
N PRO A 27 3.08 -20.04 5.40
CA PRO A 27 3.91 -19.85 6.59
C PRO A 27 5.31 -19.29 6.30
N ASN A 28 5.97 -19.80 5.26
CA ASN A 28 7.29 -19.34 4.85
C ASN A 28 7.32 -17.88 4.39
N ARG A 29 6.22 -17.35 3.84
CA ARG A 29 6.10 -15.94 3.46
C ARG A 29 5.64 -15.08 4.62
N ARG A 30 4.81 -15.63 5.49
CA ARG A 30 4.35 -14.92 6.70
C ARG A 30 5.51 -14.47 7.58
N ASP A 31 6.53 -15.31 7.72
CA ASP A 31 7.73 -14.96 8.47
C ASP A 31 8.51 -13.81 7.83
N ALA A 32 8.47 -13.67 6.50
CA ALA A 32 9.11 -12.55 5.79
C ALA A 32 8.54 -11.18 6.19
N LEU A 33 7.28 -11.10 6.62
CA LEU A 33 6.66 -9.85 7.11
C LEU A 33 7.43 -9.22 8.29
N ARG A 34 8.15 -10.03 9.07
CA ARG A 34 8.98 -9.56 10.19
C ARG A 34 10.27 -8.90 9.74
N HIS A 35 10.60 -9.01 8.46
CA HIS A 35 11.85 -8.54 7.87
C HIS A 35 11.63 -7.49 6.79
N ILE A 36 10.46 -6.85 6.76
CA ILE A 36 10.21 -5.75 5.83
C ILE A 36 11.15 -4.61 6.16
N THR A 37 11.87 -4.13 5.15
CA THR A 37 12.80 -2.99 5.21
C THR A 37 12.34 -1.83 4.35
N GLN A 38 11.45 -2.09 3.37
CA GLN A 38 10.99 -1.06 2.46
C GLN A 38 9.57 -1.35 1.96
N LEU A 39 8.77 -0.29 1.87
CA LEU A 39 7.46 -0.24 1.24
C LEU A 39 7.43 0.90 0.25
N ASP A 40 7.23 0.59 -1.03
CA ASP A 40 7.02 1.57 -2.07
C ASP A 40 5.60 1.43 -2.62
N ILE A 41 4.94 2.57 -2.86
CA ILE A 41 3.59 2.64 -3.42
C ILE A 41 3.57 3.67 -4.54
N ASP A 42 3.01 3.29 -5.68
CA ASP A 42 2.80 4.18 -6.82
C ASP A 42 1.31 4.48 -6.97
N VAL A 43 0.98 5.77 -7.10
CA VAL A 43 -0.38 6.25 -7.35
C VAL A 43 -0.44 7.08 -8.63
N GLU A 44 -1.52 6.99 -9.36
CA GLU A 44 -1.74 7.74 -10.58
C GLU A 44 -2.16 9.19 -10.28
N GLY A 45 -1.46 10.17 -10.85
CA GLY A 45 -1.71 11.59 -10.62
C GLY A 45 -1.36 12.05 -9.21
N GLN A 46 -1.81 13.26 -8.85
CA GLN A 46 -1.39 13.94 -7.61
C GLN A 46 -2.32 13.70 -6.40
N HIS A 47 -3.01 12.56 -6.33
CA HIS A 47 -3.98 12.27 -5.27
C HIS A 47 -3.53 11.07 -4.43
N PRO A 48 -2.73 11.27 -3.36
CA PRO A 48 -2.07 10.18 -2.65
C PRO A 48 -2.97 9.40 -1.68
N ALA A 49 -4.26 9.72 -1.57
CA ALA A 49 -5.14 9.21 -0.51
C ALA A 49 -5.16 7.67 -0.42
N GLN A 50 -5.25 6.96 -1.55
CA GLN A 50 -5.26 5.49 -1.55
C GLN A 50 -3.92 4.94 -1.06
N GLY A 51 -2.81 5.45 -1.58
CA GLY A 51 -1.47 5.01 -1.18
C GLY A 51 -1.19 5.24 0.30
N LEU A 52 -1.59 6.40 0.83
CA LEU A 52 -1.44 6.71 2.26
C LEU A 52 -2.30 5.82 3.15
N LEU A 53 -3.55 5.54 2.76
CA LEU A 53 -4.42 4.61 3.48
C LEU A 53 -3.88 3.18 3.45
N MET A 54 -3.31 2.75 2.33
CA MET A 54 -2.69 1.43 2.20
C MET A 54 -1.44 1.31 3.08
N ALA A 55 -0.54 2.29 3.03
CA ALA A 55 0.65 2.33 3.88
C ALA A 55 0.29 2.33 5.37
N ALA A 56 -0.68 3.16 5.76
CA ALA A 56 -1.15 3.25 7.14
C ALA A 56 -1.80 1.94 7.62
N TRP A 57 -2.56 1.26 6.76
CA TRP A 57 -3.12 -0.05 7.08
C TRP A 57 -2.03 -1.11 7.29
N ILE A 58 -1.02 -1.17 6.41
CA ILE A 58 0.10 -2.09 6.57
C ILE A 58 0.85 -1.79 7.87
N ALA A 59 1.17 -0.53 8.11
CA ALA A 59 1.89 -0.12 9.31
C ALA A 59 1.12 -0.45 10.60
N ASP A 60 -0.20 -0.20 10.62
CA ASP A 60 -1.06 -0.54 11.76
C ASP A 60 -1.11 -2.06 12.00
N ARG A 61 -1.31 -2.85 10.93
CA ARG A 61 -1.35 -4.32 11.05
C ARG A 61 -0.04 -4.94 11.53
N LEU A 62 1.10 -4.35 11.17
CA LEU A 62 2.43 -4.83 11.52
C LEU A 62 3.02 -4.14 12.75
N GLY A 63 2.27 -3.21 13.37
CA GLY A 63 2.69 -2.52 14.58
C GLY A 63 3.85 -1.56 14.39
N TRP A 64 3.98 -0.97 13.18
CA TRP A 64 5.05 -0.01 12.89
C TRP A 64 4.75 1.34 13.54
N GLN A 65 5.80 2.04 13.96
CA GLN A 65 5.72 3.38 14.53
C GLN A 65 6.30 4.39 13.55
N LEU A 66 5.53 5.44 13.22
CA LEU A 66 5.99 6.52 12.36
C LEU A 66 6.99 7.38 13.13
N LEU A 67 8.21 7.53 12.59
CA LEU A 67 9.27 8.39 13.11
C LEU A 67 9.19 9.80 12.52
N GLY A 68 8.88 9.90 11.22
CA GLY A 68 8.73 11.17 10.53
C GLY A 68 8.34 10.98 9.07
N SER A 69 7.85 12.06 8.46
CA SER A 69 7.47 12.09 7.05
C SER A 69 7.95 13.36 6.38
N LYS A 70 8.05 13.34 5.06
CA LYS A 70 8.40 14.48 4.22
C LYS A 70 7.57 14.43 2.94
N ILE A 71 6.91 15.55 2.64
CA ILE A 71 6.14 15.73 1.42
C ILE A 71 6.99 16.49 0.40
N SER A 72 6.94 16.07 -0.85
CA SER A 72 7.55 16.75 -2.00
C SER A 72 6.58 16.78 -3.18
N GLU A 73 6.97 17.42 -4.27
CA GLU A 73 6.20 17.40 -5.51
C GLU A 73 6.11 15.99 -6.13
N GLU A 74 7.10 15.14 -5.87
CA GLU A 74 7.17 13.77 -6.38
C GLU A 74 6.35 12.78 -5.55
N GLY A 75 5.98 13.14 -4.32
CA GLY A 75 5.20 12.29 -3.43
C GLY A 75 5.53 12.45 -1.95
N VAL A 76 5.38 11.36 -1.21
CA VAL A 76 5.59 11.31 0.24
C VAL A 76 6.65 10.27 0.58
N THR A 77 7.61 10.64 1.39
CA THR A 77 8.56 9.70 2.01
C THR A 77 8.35 9.69 3.52
N ALA A 78 8.51 8.53 4.14
CA ALA A 78 8.46 8.43 5.59
C ALA A 78 9.42 7.35 6.10
N GLN A 79 9.72 7.45 7.38
CA GLN A 79 10.48 6.45 8.10
C GLN A 79 9.64 5.90 9.23
N PHE A 80 9.55 4.58 9.27
CA PHE A 80 8.94 3.85 10.36
C PHE A 80 9.99 3.03 11.09
N THR A 81 9.65 2.61 12.30
CA THR A 81 10.41 1.60 13.03
C THR A 81 9.50 0.45 13.42
N ARG A 82 10.04 -0.76 13.41
CA ARG A 82 9.39 -1.95 13.96
C ARG A 82 9.59 -2.00 15.47
N HIS A 83 8.88 -2.91 16.13
CA HIS A 83 8.99 -3.14 17.57
C HIS A 83 10.39 -3.62 18.00
N ASP A 84 11.17 -4.23 17.09
CA ASP A 84 12.57 -4.65 17.32
C ASP A 84 13.59 -3.53 17.08
N GLY A 85 13.13 -2.32 16.76
CA GLY A 85 13.96 -1.15 16.50
C GLY A 85 14.51 -1.04 15.07
N ALA A 86 14.19 -1.99 14.19
CA ALA A 86 14.66 -1.93 12.80
C ALA A 86 13.88 -0.89 11.99
N ASP A 87 14.61 -0.15 11.17
CA ASP A 87 14.06 0.91 10.31
C ASP A 87 13.35 0.34 9.09
N ILE A 88 12.27 1.01 8.70
CA ILE A 88 11.52 0.73 7.48
C ILE A 88 11.39 2.02 6.69
N ARG A 89 11.82 1.98 5.44
CA ARG A 89 11.65 3.09 4.50
C ARG A 89 10.31 2.98 3.80
N PHE A 90 9.57 4.08 3.79
CA PHE A 90 8.36 4.22 2.99
C PHE A 90 8.55 5.27 1.91
N GLN A 91 8.10 4.97 0.70
CA GLN A 91 8.03 5.92 -0.40
C GLN A 91 6.70 5.77 -1.13
N LEU A 92 5.98 6.87 -1.27
CA LEU A 92 4.83 6.98 -2.15
C LEU A 92 5.21 7.92 -3.29
N MET A 93 5.11 7.44 -4.52
CA MET A 93 5.39 8.23 -5.72
C MET A 93 4.11 8.49 -6.50
N THR A 94 4.02 9.69 -7.06
CA THR A 94 2.97 10.04 -8.01
C THR A 94 3.49 9.78 -9.42
N VAL A 95 2.79 8.93 -10.17
CA VAL A 95 3.15 8.65 -11.56
C VAL A 95 2.27 9.47 -12.51
N PRO A 96 2.84 10.02 -13.61
CA PRO A 96 2.08 10.81 -14.55
C PRO A 96 0.94 10.00 -15.18
N THR A 97 -0.23 10.63 -15.29
CA THR A 97 -1.32 10.10 -16.10
C THR A 97 -1.11 10.53 -17.55
N GLY A 98 -1.11 9.58 -18.49
CA GLY A 98 -0.94 9.89 -19.92
C GLY A 98 -2.11 10.65 -20.56
N GLN A 99 -3.28 10.69 -19.92
CA GLN A 99 -4.49 11.45 -20.30
C GLN A 99 -5.23 11.87 -19.04
N PRO A 100 -6.15 12.89 -19.10
CA PRO A 100 -7.03 13.20 -17.98
C PRO A 100 -7.79 11.94 -17.60
N SER A 101 -7.30 11.28 -16.56
CA SER A 101 -7.68 9.92 -16.25
C SER A 101 -8.84 9.93 -15.27
N VAL A 102 -9.85 9.14 -15.53
CA VAL A 102 -10.87 8.76 -14.54
C VAL A 102 -10.26 7.98 -13.37
N HIS A 103 -9.00 7.64 -13.47
CA HIS A 103 -8.24 6.83 -12.51
C HIS A 103 -7.30 7.64 -11.61
N ALA A 104 -7.28 8.98 -11.73
CA ALA A 104 -6.45 9.84 -10.90
C ALA A 104 -6.61 9.50 -9.39
N GLY A 105 -5.50 9.24 -8.72
CA GLY A 105 -5.46 8.83 -7.32
C GLY A 105 -5.61 7.32 -7.07
N GLN A 106 -5.73 6.50 -8.11
CA GLN A 106 -5.70 5.05 -7.94
C GLN A 106 -4.29 4.55 -7.70
N MET A 107 -4.16 3.55 -6.83
CA MET A 107 -2.92 2.79 -6.72
C MET A 107 -2.69 1.99 -8.01
N VAL A 108 -1.47 2.07 -8.52
CA VAL A 108 -1.04 1.31 -9.71
C VAL A 108 0.06 0.31 -9.38
N GLY A 109 0.79 0.51 -8.30
CA GLY A 109 1.85 -0.38 -7.85
C GLY A 109 2.04 -0.39 -6.34
N LEU A 110 2.49 -1.53 -5.82
CA LEU A 110 2.96 -1.69 -4.45
C LEU A 110 4.13 -2.66 -4.47
N ARG A 111 5.23 -2.30 -3.84
CA ARG A 111 6.41 -3.14 -3.67
C ARG A 111 6.77 -3.25 -2.19
N LEU A 112 6.92 -4.47 -1.72
CA LEU A 112 7.43 -4.80 -0.39
C LEU A 112 8.75 -5.52 -0.51
N ILE A 113 9.79 -5.03 0.17
CA ILE A 113 11.09 -5.66 0.27
C ILE A 113 11.24 -6.20 1.69
N CYS A 114 11.44 -7.52 1.78
CA CYS A 114 11.67 -8.23 3.02
C CYS A 114 13.11 -8.78 2.98
N GLN A 115 13.95 -8.31 3.87
CA GLN A 115 15.36 -8.68 3.90
C GLN A 115 15.74 -9.22 5.29
N PRO A 116 15.74 -10.54 5.46
CA PRO A 116 16.20 -11.17 6.71
C PRO A 116 17.72 -10.99 6.85
N GLU A 117 18.22 -11.03 8.10
CA GLU A 117 19.66 -10.97 8.37
C GLU A 117 20.40 -12.17 7.78
N GLN A 118 19.75 -13.31 7.68
CA GLN A 118 20.29 -14.53 7.08
C GLN A 118 19.26 -15.16 6.13
N GLY A 119 19.75 -15.66 5.01
CA GLY A 119 18.88 -16.29 3.99
C GLY A 119 18.54 -15.35 2.85
N GLN A 120 17.69 -15.85 1.97
CA GLN A 120 17.24 -15.12 0.78
C GLN A 120 16.14 -14.12 1.12
N GLY A 121 16.32 -12.88 0.68
CA GLY A 121 15.28 -11.86 0.77
C GLY A 121 14.12 -12.13 -0.18
N VAL A 122 12.98 -11.52 0.09
CA VAL A 122 11.76 -11.60 -0.72
C VAL A 122 11.34 -10.21 -1.15
N CYS A 123 11.05 -10.05 -2.44
CA CYS A 123 10.43 -8.85 -2.98
C CYS A 123 9.07 -9.23 -3.56
N VAL A 124 8.00 -8.63 -3.03
CA VAL A 124 6.64 -8.81 -3.55
C VAL A 124 6.23 -7.54 -4.26
N ILE A 125 5.79 -7.69 -5.51
CA ILE A 125 5.29 -6.60 -6.35
C ILE A 125 3.84 -6.89 -6.70
N LEU A 126 2.95 -5.98 -6.33
CA LEU A 126 1.56 -5.98 -6.77
C LEU A 126 1.37 -4.89 -7.82
N CYS A 127 0.76 -5.23 -8.95
CA CYS A 127 0.48 -4.31 -10.04
C CYS A 127 -1.01 -4.31 -10.40
N ALA A 128 -1.52 -3.15 -10.82
CA ALA A 128 -2.85 -3.05 -11.42
C ALA A 128 -2.81 -3.56 -12.87
N GLU A 129 -3.81 -4.39 -13.26
CA GLU A 129 -3.86 -4.97 -14.62
C GLU A 129 -3.96 -3.89 -15.73
N SER A 130 -4.67 -2.80 -15.49
CA SER A 130 -4.90 -1.75 -16.47
C SER A 130 -3.71 -0.80 -16.66
N GLY A 131 -2.76 -0.78 -15.71
CA GLY A 131 -1.62 0.13 -15.73
C GLY A 131 -0.38 -0.41 -16.43
N GLY A 132 -0.40 -1.69 -16.82
CA GLY A 132 0.83 -2.40 -17.19
C GLY A 132 1.81 -2.42 -16.00
N CYS A 133 2.52 -3.50 -15.78
CA CYS A 133 3.63 -3.50 -14.83
C CYS A 133 4.61 -2.41 -15.25
N MET A 134 4.58 -1.27 -14.57
CA MET A 134 5.72 -0.37 -14.64
C MET A 134 6.84 -1.06 -13.84
N ARG A 135 7.63 -1.80 -14.59
CA ARG A 135 8.89 -2.33 -14.11
C ARG A 135 9.76 -1.11 -13.82
N LEU A 136 9.78 -0.69 -12.56
CA LEU A 136 10.84 0.18 -12.09
C LEU A 136 12.13 -0.64 -12.18
N GLU A 137 12.81 -0.53 -13.31
CA GLU A 137 14.17 -1.03 -13.46
C GLU A 137 15.11 -0.19 -12.60
N GLY A 138 14.97 -0.37 -11.29
CA GLY A 138 16.00 0.02 -10.37
C GLY A 138 17.13 -1.00 -10.48
N GLY A 139 18.25 -0.64 -11.10
CA GLY A 139 19.44 -1.47 -11.20
C GLY A 139 20.06 -1.91 -9.86
N GLY A 140 19.35 -1.76 -8.76
CA GLY A 140 19.69 -2.23 -7.43
C GLY A 140 19.08 -3.58 -7.03
N MET A 141 18.02 -4.02 -7.68
CA MET A 141 17.31 -5.25 -7.27
C MET A 141 18.12 -6.51 -7.58
N ALA A 142 18.83 -6.55 -8.73
CA ALA A 142 19.68 -7.68 -9.08
C ALA A 142 20.88 -7.86 -8.13
N SER A 143 21.27 -6.82 -7.39
CA SER A 143 22.36 -6.87 -6.42
C SER A 143 21.93 -7.34 -5.03
N LEU A 144 20.61 -7.45 -4.77
CA LEU A 144 20.06 -7.80 -3.46
C LEU A 144 19.76 -9.31 -3.31
N GLU A 145 19.98 -10.12 -4.35
CA GLU A 145 19.69 -11.56 -4.36
C GLU A 145 18.27 -11.88 -3.86
N LEU A 146 17.28 -11.06 -4.28
CA LEU A 146 15.89 -11.21 -3.89
C LEU A 146 15.14 -12.15 -4.83
N HIS A 147 14.28 -12.99 -4.27
CA HIS A 147 13.26 -13.69 -5.03
C HIS A 147 12.11 -12.71 -5.31
N GLU A 148 11.86 -12.39 -6.58
CA GLU A 148 10.81 -11.45 -7.01
C GLU A 148 9.54 -12.22 -7.41
N GLU A 149 8.39 -11.80 -6.89
CA GLU A 149 7.07 -12.28 -7.30
C GLU A 149 6.19 -11.12 -7.69
N ILE A 150 5.65 -11.15 -8.91
CA ILE A 150 4.76 -10.13 -9.45
C ILE A 150 3.34 -10.70 -9.50
N VAL A 151 2.39 -10.01 -8.87
CA VAL A 151 0.98 -10.41 -8.82
C VAL A 151 0.09 -9.29 -9.37
N SER A 152 -0.78 -9.63 -10.32
CA SER A 152 -1.77 -8.68 -10.87
C SER A 152 -2.95 -8.52 -9.94
N VAL A 153 -3.35 -7.27 -9.70
CA VAL A 153 -4.52 -6.91 -8.89
C VAL A 153 -5.64 -6.42 -9.81
N GLN A 154 -6.80 -7.07 -9.70
CA GLN A 154 -7.98 -6.67 -10.45
C GLN A 154 -8.73 -5.52 -9.77
N HIS A 155 -9.13 -4.52 -10.54
CA HIS A 155 -9.95 -3.41 -10.05
C HIS A 155 -11.43 -3.66 -10.40
N ALA A 156 -12.32 -3.36 -9.44
CA ALA A 156 -13.73 -3.24 -9.73
C ALA A 156 -14.02 -1.97 -10.53
N SER A 157 -15.09 -1.96 -11.33
CA SER A 157 -15.47 -0.72 -12.00
C SER A 157 -15.93 0.34 -11.00
N PRO A 158 -15.73 1.65 -11.30
CA PRO A 158 -16.18 2.74 -10.43
C PRO A 158 -17.67 2.66 -10.07
N GLU A 159 -18.53 2.23 -11.01
CA GLU A 159 -19.97 2.09 -10.78
C GLU A 159 -20.28 1.00 -9.77
N MET A 160 -19.56 -0.12 -9.83
CA MET A 160 -19.70 -1.20 -8.85
C MET A 160 -19.26 -0.76 -7.46
N ASP A 161 -18.20 0.04 -7.37
CA ASP A 161 -17.72 0.57 -6.09
C ASP A 161 -18.75 1.52 -5.46
N VAL A 162 -19.34 2.43 -6.25
CA VAL A 162 -20.39 3.32 -5.78
C VAL A 162 -21.64 2.53 -5.36
N ALA A 163 -22.06 1.54 -6.16
CA ALA A 163 -23.20 0.69 -5.82
C ALA A 163 -22.97 -0.06 -4.50
N ARG A 164 -21.77 -0.58 -4.27
CA ARG A 164 -21.38 -1.24 -2.99
C ARG A 164 -21.40 -0.27 -1.82
N LEU A 165 -20.90 0.97 -2.02
CA LEU A 165 -20.90 1.99 -0.99
C LEU A 165 -22.34 2.36 -0.57
N LEU A 166 -23.25 2.50 -1.54
CA LEU A 166 -24.63 2.85 -1.29
C LEU A 166 -25.45 1.69 -0.72
N SER A 167 -25.12 0.44 -1.06
CA SER A 167 -25.82 -0.76 -0.55
C SER A 167 -25.31 -1.23 0.80
N GLY A 168 -24.12 -0.79 1.23
CA GLY A 168 -23.56 -1.08 2.55
C GLY A 168 -24.39 -0.42 3.65
N GLY A 169 -24.95 -1.23 4.55
CA GLY A 169 -25.76 -0.75 5.66
C GLY A 169 -25.02 0.32 6.48
N HIS A 170 -25.78 1.32 6.93
CA HIS A 170 -25.26 2.53 7.59
C HIS A 170 -24.65 2.33 8.99
N ASP A 171 -24.54 1.10 9.48
CA ASP A 171 -24.31 0.86 10.92
C ASP A 171 -22.94 0.32 11.34
N SER A 172 -21.99 0.14 10.45
CA SER A 172 -20.69 -0.37 10.88
C SER A 172 -19.53 0.54 10.49
N THR A 173 -18.94 1.22 11.46
CA THR A 173 -17.60 1.79 11.33
C THR A 173 -16.65 0.66 10.99
N ASN A 174 -15.99 0.74 9.81
CA ASN A 174 -14.99 -0.24 9.44
C ASN A 174 -13.78 -0.12 10.39
N PRO A 175 -13.52 -1.11 11.27
CA PRO A 175 -12.49 -0.98 12.30
C PRO A 175 -11.08 -0.85 11.70
N LEU A 176 -10.84 -1.43 10.53
CA LEU A 176 -9.54 -1.32 9.85
C LEU A 176 -9.32 0.08 9.30
N LEU A 177 -10.37 0.72 8.76
CA LEU A 177 -10.29 2.12 8.32
C LEU A 177 -10.11 3.05 9.52
N ALA A 178 -10.86 2.82 10.60
CA ALA A 178 -10.76 3.63 11.81
C ALA A 178 -9.35 3.58 12.43
N ALA A 179 -8.67 2.44 12.34
CA ALA A 179 -7.29 2.28 12.80
C ALA A 179 -6.27 2.94 11.84
N ALA A 180 -6.45 2.80 10.53
CA ALA A 180 -5.50 3.31 9.52
C ALA A 180 -5.60 4.84 9.31
N ALA A 181 -6.80 5.42 9.33
CA ALA A 181 -7.02 6.81 8.96
C ALA A 181 -6.22 7.84 9.79
N PRO A 182 -6.07 7.72 11.12
CA PRO A 182 -5.25 8.65 11.89
C PRO A 182 -3.76 8.62 11.49
N LEU A 183 -3.23 7.44 11.17
CA LEU A 183 -1.85 7.30 10.72
C LEU A 183 -1.66 7.86 9.30
N ALA A 184 -2.61 7.61 8.40
CA ALA A 184 -2.60 8.21 7.06
C ALA A 184 -2.59 9.74 7.11
N ALA A 185 -3.37 10.35 8.01
CA ALA A 185 -3.36 11.79 8.24
C ALA A 185 -2.01 12.30 8.77
N ARG A 186 -1.34 11.54 9.62
CA ARG A 186 0.00 11.90 10.15
C ARG A 186 1.10 11.85 9.09
N LEU A 187 0.95 11.04 8.05
CA LEU A 187 1.90 11.00 6.94
C LEU A 187 1.91 12.29 6.10
N LEU A 188 0.88 13.13 6.24
CA LEU A 188 0.74 14.43 5.57
C LEU A 188 1.19 15.62 6.44
N ASN A 189 1.66 15.41 7.64
CA ASN A 189 2.14 16.43 8.56
C ASN A 189 3.65 16.27 8.84
#